data_4a8c212935f795d63ca6fe4b037ac926
#
_entry.id   4a8c212935f795d63ca6fe4b037ac926
#
_cell.length_a   1.000
_cell.length_b   1.000
_cell.length_c   1.000
_cell.angle_alpha   90.00
_cell.angle_beta   90.00
_cell.angle_gamma   90.00
#
_symmetry.space_group_name_H-M   'P 1'
#
loop_
_entity.id
_entity.type
_entity.pdbx_description
1 polymer ?
#
loop_
_entity_poly.entity_id
_entity_poly.type
_entity_poly.pdbx_seq_one_letter_code
_entity_poly.pdbx_strand_id
1 'polypeptide(L)'
;MPVRDVLIVGAGPSGLATAIAAKQQDLDYFIVEQGVLVNAIFNFPTHMVFFTTPELLEIGGLPLITPYDKPTRLEALRYYRRVVDSYGLQIAFH
;
A
#
# COMPACT_ATOMS: atom_id res chain seq x y z
N MET A 1 -5.07 -25.27 7.67
CA MET A 1 -4.54 -24.05 7.09
C MET A 1 -3.02 -24.14 6.99
N PRO A 2 -2.43 -23.89 5.84
CA PRO A 2 -0.97 -23.94 5.76
C PRO A 2 -0.33 -22.86 6.62
N VAL A 3 0.86 -23.15 7.13
CA VAL A 3 1.65 -22.19 7.89
C VAL A 3 2.23 -21.17 6.92
N ARG A 4 2.09 -19.88 7.23
CA ARG A 4 2.67 -18.80 6.45
C ARG A 4 3.94 -18.31 7.11
N ASP A 5 4.91 -17.89 6.30
CA ASP A 5 6.14 -17.30 6.82
C ASP A 5 5.87 -15.93 7.47
N VAL A 6 4.95 -15.14 6.89
CA VAL A 6 4.65 -13.79 7.36
C VAL A 6 3.14 -13.58 7.36
N LEU A 7 2.60 -13.12 8.48
CA LEU A 7 1.22 -12.68 8.59
C LEU A 7 1.22 -11.16 8.75
N ILE A 8 0.52 -10.47 7.85
CA ILE A 8 0.46 -9.02 7.83
C ILE A 8 -0.97 -8.60 8.14
N VAL A 9 -1.15 -7.81 9.20
CA VAL A 9 -2.45 -7.28 9.57
C VAL A 9 -2.50 -5.82 9.13
N GLY A 10 -3.37 -5.54 8.17
CA GLY A 10 -3.53 -4.22 7.59
C GLY A 10 -2.87 -4.07 6.23
N ALA A 11 -3.61 -3.49 5.29
CA ALA A 11 -3.13 -3.20 3.94
C ALA A 11 -2.86 -1.71 3.75
N GLY A 12 -2.23 -1.09 4.76
CA GLY A 12 -1.71 0.26 4.66
C GLY A 12 -0.33 0.27 3.99
N PRO A 13 0.29 1.44 3.84
CA PRO A 13 1.59 1.53 3.16
C PRO A 13 2.66 0.64 3.79
N SER A 14 2.72 0.58 5.13
CA SER A 14 3.71 -0.27 5.82
C SER A 14 3.44 -1.75 5.59
N GLY A 15 2.19 -2.18 5.64
CA GLY A 15 1.81 -3.57 5.38
C GLY A 15 2.12 -3.98 3.95
N LEU A 16 1.83 -3.12 2.99
CA LEU A 16 2.14 -3.37 1.58
C LEU A 16 3.65 -3.45 1.35
N ALA A 17 4.43 -2.55 1.97
CA ALA A 17 5.88 -2.58 1.87
C ALA A 17 6.45 -3.88 2.45
N THR A 18 5.90 -4.34 3.58
CA THR A 18 6.31 -5.61 4.20
C THR A 18 5.99 -6.80 3.28
N ALA A 19 4.82 -6.80 2.64
CA ALA A 19 4.43 -7.85 1.70
C ALA A 19 5.36 -7.88 0.48
N ILE A 20 5.73 -6.72 -0.04
CA ILE A 20 6.68 -6.63 -1.16
C ILE A 20 8.03 -7.22 -0.75
N ALA A 21 8.53 -6.85 0.42
CA ALA A 21 9.80 -7.38 0.93
C ALA A 21 9.74 -8.90 1.11
N ALA A 22 8.64 -9.41 1.66
CA ALA A 22 8.45 -10.86 1.82
C ALA A 22 8.45 -11.56 0.46
N LYS A 23 7.76 -11.00 -0.52
CA LYS A 23 7.70 -11.57 -1.87
C LYS A 23 9.07 -11.57 -2.54
N GLN A 24 9.86 -10.52 -2.36
CA GLN A 24 11.21 -10.44 -2.90
C GLN A 24 12.17 -11.44 -2.27
N GLN A 25 11.87 -11.89 -1.05
CA GLN A 25 12.66 -12.91 -0.34
C GLN A 25 12.09 -14.32 -0.52
N ASP A 26 11.11 -14.49 -1.41
CA ASP A 26 10.40 -15.76 -1.65
C ASP A 26 9.73 -16.32 -0.39
N LEU A 27 9.33 -15.46 0.52
CA LEU A 27 8.58 -15.85 1.70
C LEU A 27 7.09 -15.92 1.39
N ASP A 28 6.40 -16.87 2.00
CA ASP A 28 4.96 -16.98 1.89
C ASP A 28 4.32 -15.99 2.86
N TYR A 29 3.48 -15.10 2.35
CA TYR A 29 2.85 -14.07 3.16
C TYR A 29 1.34 -14.13 3.04
N PHE A 30 0.66 -13.53 4.03
CA PHE A 30 -0.79 -13.40 4.02
C PHE A 30 -1.16 -12.05 4.62
N ILE A 31 -1.96 -11.26 3.87
CA ILE A 31 -2.41 -9.94 4.31
C ILE A 31 -3.90 -10.00 4.59
N VAL A 32 -4.32 -9.51 5.76
CA VAL A 32 -5.74 -9.33 6.09
C VAL A 32 -6.01 -7.85 6.33
N GLU A 33 -7.12 -7.35 5.78
CA GLU A 33 -7.55 -5.96 5.94
C GLU A 33 -9.04 -5.94 6.27
N GLN A 34 -9.42 -5.24 7.33
CA GLN A 34 -10.83 -5.12 7.75
C GLN A 34 -11.59 -4.07 6.95
N GLY A 35 -10.91 -3.09 6.40
CA GLY A 35 -11.52 -2.03 5.63
C GLY A 35 -11.23 -2.18 4.14
N VAL A 36 -10.91 -1.06 3.50
CA VAL A 36 -10.49 -1.02 2.10
C VAL A 36 -8.98 -0.90 2.01
N LEU A 37 -8.43 -1.08 0.80
CA LEU A 37 -6.99 -0.87 0.57
C LEU A 37 -6.58 0.51 1.07
N VAL A 38 -5.47 0.59 1.83
CA VAL A 38 -4.98 1.80 2.50
C VAL A 38 -6.11 2.57 3.20
N ASN A 39 -6.84 1.84 4.05
CA ASN A 39 -8.07 2.32 4.66
C ASN A 39 -7.94 3.67 5.38
N ALA A 40 -6.80 3.91 6.05
CA ALA A 40 -6.57 5.19 6.72
C ALA A 40 -6.58 6.35 5.72
N ILE A 41 -5.95 6.18 4.57
CA ILE A 41 -5.91 7.20 3.51
C ILE A 41 -7.29 7.35 2.88
N PHE A 42 -7.98 6.24 2.65
CA PHE A 42 -9.34 6.27 2.10
C PHE A 42 -10.27 7.13 2.98
N ASN A 43 -10.09 7.08 4.29
CA ASN A 43 -10.92 7.81 5.25
C ASN A 43 -10.44 9.25 5.51
N PHE A 44 -9.39 9.71 4.86
CA PHE A 44 -8.97 11.11 4.94
C PHE A 44 -9.99 12.01 4.23
N PRO A 45 -10.02 13.30 4.59
CA PRO A 45 -10.88 14.26 3.87
C PRO A 45 -10.62 14.24 2.36
N THR A 46 -11.68 14.36 1.57
CA THR A 46 -11.63 14.17 0.10
C THR A 46 -10.58 15.05 -0.59
N HIS A 47 -10.39 16.28 -0.12
CA HIS A 47 -9.47 17.24 -0.75
C HIS A 47 -8.15 17.36 0.01
N MET A 48 -7.84 16.39 0.87
CA MET A 48 -6.61 16.43 1.63
C MET A 48 -5.39 16.33 0.71
N VAL A 49 -4.35 17.09 1.04
CA VAL A 49 -3.04 17.05 0.41
C VAL A 49 -2.04 16.63 1.48
N PHE A 50 -1.14 15.72 1.15
CA PHE A 50 -0.12 15.26 2.08
C PHE A 50 0.91 16.34 2.33
N PHE A 51 1.47 16.38 3.55
CA PHE A 51 2.52 17.33 3.90
C PHE A 51 3.90 16.91 3.38
N THR A 52 4.04 15.63 3.00
CA THR A 52 5.31 15.09 2.51
C THR A 52 5.39 15.15 0.99
N THR A 53 6.63 15.06 0.47
CA THR A 53 6.84 14.93 -0.97
C THR A 53 6.48 13.52 -1.42
N PRO A 54 6.21 13.32 -2.74
CA PRO A 54 5.85 11.99 -3.26
C PRO A 54 6.86 10.91 -2.91
N GLU A 55 8.14 11.22 -2.91
CA GLU A 55 9.21 10.25 -2.67
C GLU A 55 9.09 9.56 -1.30
N LEU A 56 8.55 10.26 -0.29
CA LEU A 56 8.40 9.68 1.05
C LEU A 56 7.23 8.71 1.15
N LEU A 57 6.32 8.72 0.18
CA LEU A 57 5.18 7.80 0.12
C LEU A 57 5.45 6.59 -0.76
N GLU A 58 6.52 6.65 -1.56
CA GLU A 58 6.84 5.57 -2.50
C GLU A 58 7.26 4.29 -1.79
N ILE A 59 6.81 3.17 -2.31
CA ILE A 59 7.22 1.84 -1.84
C ILE A 59 7.52 0.94 -3.03
N GLY A 60 8.31 -0.11 -2.78
CA GLY A 60 8.60 -1.13 -3.79
C GLY A 60 9.35 -0.63 -5.01
N GLY A 61 10.03 0.51 -4.90
CA GLY A 61 10.77 1.07 -6.04
C GLY A 61 9.88 1.65 -7.14
N LEU A 62 8.55 1.74 -6.91
CA LEU A 62 7.63 2.31 -7.89
C LEU A 62 7.48 3.81 -7.65
N PRO A 63 7.59 4.64 -8.72
CA PRO A 63 7.48 6.09 -8.56
C PRO A 63 6.04 6.54 -8.35
N LEU A 64 5.86 7.53 -7.48
CA LEU A 64 4.61 8.27 -7.34
C LEU A 64 4.76 9.59 -8.08
N ILE A 65 4.09 9.71 -9.22
CA ILE A 65 4.19 10.87 -10.08
C ILE A 65 2.96 11.73 -9.88
N THR A 66 3.19 13.01 -9.60
CA THR A 66 2.14 13.99 -9.42
C THR A 66 2.57 15.31 -10.06
N PRO A 67 1.62 16.09 -10.63
CA PRO A 67 1.95 17.42 -11.17
C PRO A 67 2.22 18.47 -10.09
N TYR A 68 2.00 18.12 -8.81
CA TYR A 68 2.17 19.02 -7.68
C TYR A 68 3.34 18.59 -6.81
N ASP A 69 3.86 19.53 -6.01
CA ASP A 69 4.96 19.22 -5.08
C ASP A 69 4.55 18.20 -4.03
N LYS A 70 3.26 18.18 -3.67
CA LYS A 70 2.73 17.28 -2.65
C LYS A 70 1.53 16.50 -3.20
N PRO A 71 1.48 15.19 -2.97
CA PRO A 71 0.41 14.36 -3.52
C PRO A 71 -0.92 14.60 -2.79
N THR A 72 -2.01 14.44 -3.54
CA THR A 72 -3.37 14.47 -2.99
C THR A 72 -3.78 13.08 -2.49
N ARG A 73 -4.89 13.05 -1.72
CA ARG A 73 -5.49 11.79 -1.27
C ARG A 73 -5.76 10.85 -2.46
N LEU A 74 -6.38 11.37 -3.51
CA LEU A 74 -6.74 10.54 -4.67
C LEU A 74 -5.50 9.99 -5.37
N GLU A 75 -4.45 10.80 -5.51
CA GLU A 75 -3.21 10.35 -6.10
C GLU A 75 -2.57 9.23 -5.29
N ALA A 76 -2.59 9.34 -3.95
CA ALA A 76 -2.06 8.30 -3.08
C ALA A 76 -2.88 7.00 -3.19
N LEU A 77 -4.21 7.10 -3.22
CA LEU A 77 -5.08 5.92 -3.39
C LEU A 77 -4.80 5.20 -4.70
N ARG A 78 -4.67 5.95 -5.79
CA ARG A 78 -4.36 5.39 -7.10
C ARG A 78 -2.97 4.76 -7.13
N TYR A 79 -2.01 5.40 -6.48
CA TYR A 79 -0.65 4.90 -6.40
C TYR A 79 -0.58 3.54 -5.70
N TYR A 80 -1.18 3.42 -4.51
CA TYR A 80 -1.14 2.16 -3.76
C TYR A 80 -1.92 1.06 -4.46
N ARG A 81 -3.01 1.39 -5.17
CA ARG A 81 -3.71 0.42 -6.00
C ARG A 81 -2.81 -0.10 -7.11
N ARG A 82 -2.07 0.79 -7.76
CA ARG A 82 -1.13 0.41 -8.80
C ARG A 82 0.00 -0.45 -8.25
N VAL A 83 0.48 -0.16 -7.03
CA VAL A 83 1.51 -0.97 -6.37
C VAL A 83 1.00 -2.40 -6.16
N VAL A 84 -0.20 -2.56 -5.63
CA VAL A 84 -0.80 -3.88 -5.42
C VAL A 84 -0.90 -4.64 -6.73
N ASP A 85 -1.38 -3.99 -7.79
CA ASP A 85 -1.54 -4.62 -9.10
C ASP A 85 -0.19 -4.98 -9.72
N SER A 86 0.81 -4.09 -9.62
CA SER A 86 2.13 -4.30 -10.20
C SER A 86 2.88 -5.47 -9.57
N TYR A 87 2.75 -5.65 -8.26
CA TYR A 87 3.41 -6.74 -7.54
C TYR A 87 2.54 -7.99 -7.43
N GLY A 88 1.26 -7.91 -7.84
CA GLY A 88 0.35 -9.02 -7.71
C GLY A 88 0.10 -9.41 -6.25
N LEU A 89 0.01 -8.41 -5.37
CA LEU A 89 -0.18 -8.68 -3.94
C LEU A 89 -1.59 -9.21 -3.69
N GLN A 90 -1.68 -10.24 -2.86
CA GLN A 90 -2.95 -10.86 -2.49
C GLN A 90 -3.36 -10.42 -1.10
N ILE A 91 -4.57 -9.86 -0.99
CA ILE A 91 -5.09 -9.30 0.25
C ILE A 91 -6.46 -9.90 0.51
N ALA A 92 -6.65 -10.42 1.72
CA ALA A 92 -7.97 -10.87 2.17
C ALA A 92 -8.67 -9.71 2.88
N PHE A 93 -9.75 -9.22 2.29
CA PHE A 93 -10.55 -8.14 2.86
C PHE A 93 -11.72 -8.74 3.65
N HIS A 94 -12.04 -8.13 4.79
CA HIS A 94 -13.12 -8.58 5.66
C HIS A 94 -14.14 -7.51 5.94
#